data_209f47d26a351625998fb95ccd86c5ed
#
_entry.id   209f47d26a351625998fb95ccd86c5ed
#
_cell.length_a   1.000
_cell.length_b   1.000
_cell.length_c   1.000
_cell.angle_alpha   90.00
_cell.angle_beta   90.00
_cell.angle_gamma   90.00
#
_symmetry.space_group_name_H-M   'P 1'
#
loop_
_entity.id
_entity.type
_entity.pdbx_description
1 polymer ?
#
loop_
_entity_poly.entity_id
_entity_poly.type
_entity_poly.pdbx_seq_one_letter_code
_entity_poly.pdbx_strand_id
1 'polypeptide(L)'
;MKGIEFILLVIGAVAGAFLRYKMVSSPIILGVLPVNVLVVNVIGSFILGVFSIVSVFWNLDTKYSILVAVGFCGSLTTMSSFALETSNLIDNRLYYTASINILANVGLSLGFLIGGRTLTSILVLRGGL
;
A
#
# COMPACT_ATOMS: atom_id res chain seq x y z
N MET A 1 -11.34 -9.07 20.07
CA MET A 1 -11.86 -8.94 18.69
C MET A 1 -13.16 -9.73 18.60
N LYS A 2 -14.21 -9.11 18.13
CA LYS A 2 -15.49 -9.81 17.93
C LYS A 2 -15.38 -10.75 16.72
N GLY A 3 -16.17 -11.83 16.68
CA GLY A 3 -16.07 -12.80 15.58
C GLY A 3 -16.20 -12.21 14.18
N ILE A 4 -17.05 -11.19 14.00
CA ILE A 4 -17.22 -10.49 12.73
C ILE A 4 -15.97 -9.72 12.33
N GLU A 5 -15.25 -9.10 13.26
CA GLU A 5 -14.01 -8.38 13.00
C GLU A 5 -12.91 -9.33 12.49
N PHE A 6 -12.84 -10.53 13.06
CA PHE A 6 -11.91 -11.56 12.59
C PHE A 6 -12.22 -11.98 11.14
N ILE A 7 -13.50 -12.20 10.82
CA ILE A 7 -13.93 -12.57 9.47
C ILE A 7 -13.56 -11.45 8.47
N LEU A 8 -13.82 -10.19 8.82
CA LEU A 8 -13.50 -9.05 7.98
C LEU A 8 -11.99 -8.88 7.79
N LEU A 9 -11.20 -9.10 8.85
CA LEU A 9 -9.74 -9.12 8.75
C LEU A 9 -9.26 -10.18 7.76
N VAL A 10 -9.78 -11.40 7.86
CA VAL A 10 -9.41 -12.51 6.97
C VAL A 10 -9.77 -12.20 5.53
N ILE A 11 -10.98 -11.71 5.27
CA ILE A 11 -11.42 -11.33 3.91
C ILE A 11 -10.49 -10.26 3.33
N GLY A 12 -10.22 -9.18 4.07
CA GLY A 12 -9.32 -8.13 3.64
C GLY A 12 -7.90 -8.64 3.39
N ALA A 13 -7.37 -9.44 4.31
CA ALA A 13 -6.03 -9.98 4.22
C ALA A 13 -5.85 -10.93 3.01
N VAL A 14 -6.81 -11.84 2.79
CA VAL A 14 -6.77 -12.74 1.64
C VAL A 14 -6.85 -11.96 0.33
N ALA A 15 -7.75 -10.99 0.22
CA ALA A 15 -7.87 -10.15 -0.97
C ALA A 15 -6.59 -9.35 -1.25
N GLY A 16 -6.02 -8.69 -0.23
CA GLY A 16 -4.78 -7.92 -0.35
C GLY A 16 -3.58 -8.79 -0.72
N ALA A 17 -3.41 -9.94 -0.05
CA ALA A 17 -2.34 -10.87 -0.33
C ALA A 17 -2.45 -11.50 -1.73
N PHE A 18 -3.67 -11.86 -2.16
CA PHE A 18 -3.90 -12.39 -3.51
C PHE A 18 -3.58 -11.35 -4.59
N LEU A 19 -4.03 -10.11 -4.42
CA LEU A 19 -3.74 -9.04 -5.37
C LEU A 19 -2.24 -8.77 -5.44
N ARG A 20 -1.54 -8.69 -4.29
CA ARG A 20 -0.08 -8.58 -4.26
C ARG A 20 0.59 -9.72 -5.02
N TYR A 21 0.19 -10.96 -4.75
CA TYR A 21 0.75 -12.11 -5.45
C TYR A 21 0.60 -11.96 -6.97
N LYS A 22 -0.57 -11.61 -7.45
CA LYS A 22 -0.82 -11.39 -8.89
C LYS A 22 0.05 -10.29 -9.48
N MET A 23 0.18 -9.16 -8.79
CA MET A 23 0.96 -8.01 -9.27
C MET A 23 2.47 -8.28 -9.24
N VAL A 24 2.95 -9.08 -8.29
CA VAL A 24 4.38 -9.39 -8.16
C VAL A 24 4.81 -10.60 -8.99
N SER A 25 3.87 -11.50 -9.35
CA SER A 25 4.16 -12.72 -10.12
C SER A 25 4.63 -12.45 -11.55
N SER A 26 4.31 -11.29 -12.13
CA SER A 26 4.76 -10.89 -13.46
C SER A 26 5.76 -9.74 -13.33
N PRO A 27 7.07 -10.01 -13.29
CA PRO A 27 8.05 -8.98 -12.99
C PRO A 27 8.10 -7.89 -14.08
N ILE A 28 7.95 -6.65 -13.64
CA ILE A 28 8.19 -5.45 -14.44
C ILE A 28 9.53 -4.88 -14.00
N ILE A 29 10.47 -4.76 -14.92
CA ILE A 29 11.82 -4.30 -14.65
C ILE A 29 12.09 -3.06 -15.48
N LEU A 30 12.46 -1.96 -14.81
CA LEU A 30 12.96 -0.73 -15.44
C LEU A 30 14.47 -0.71 -15.35
N GLY A 31 15.15 -1.10 -16.45
CA GLY A 31 16.58 -1.28 -16.46
C GLY A 31 16.99 -2.44 -15.55
N VAL A 32 17.52 -2.13 -14.37
CA VAL A 32 17.92 -3.13 -13.34
C VAL A 32 16.99 -3.08 -12.12
N LEU A 33 16.07 -2.10 -12.05
CA LEU A 33 15.20 -1.87 -10.91
C LEU A 33 13.91 -2.69 -11.04
N PRO A 34 13.62 -3.64 -10.14
CA PRO A 34 12.33 -4.29 -10.06
C PRO A 34 11.30 -3.31 -9.47
N VAL A 35 10.18 -3.08 -10.16
CA VAL A 35 9.21 -2.06 -9.74
C VAL A 35 7.90 -2.61 -9.18
N ASN A 36 7.71 -3.92 -9.20
CA ASN A 36 6.45 -4.53 -8.75
C ASN A 36 6.15 -4.24 -7.27
N VAL A 37 7.15 -4.35 -6.40
CA VAL A 37 7.01 -4.05 -4.97
C VAL A 37 6.73 -2.57 -4.76
N LEU A 38 7.41 -1.69 -5.49
CA LEU A 38 7.13 -0.27 -5.48
C LEU A 38 5.66 0.02 -5.85
N VAL A 39 5.17 -0.59 -6.93
CA VAL A 39 3.80 -0.37 -7.40
C VAL A 39 2.76 -0.80 -6.36
N VAL A 40 2.91 -1.98 -5.74
CA VAL A 40 1.95 -2.44 -4.72
C VAL A 40 2.00 -1.57 -3.47
N ASN A 41 3.19 -1.10 -3.06
CA ASN A 41 3.35 -0.22 -1.91
C ASN A 41 2.72 1.16 -2.17
N VAL A 42 2.89 1.72 -3.36
CA VAL A 42 2.31 3.00 -3.77
C VAL A 42 0.78 2.92 -3.86
N ILE A 43 0.25 1.89 -4.52
CA ILE A 43 -1.21 1.68 -4.64
C ILE A 43 -1.84 1.47 -3.27
N GLY A 44 -1.27 0.60 -2.44
CA GLY A 44 -1.79 0.35 -1.10
C GLY A 44 -1.76 1.59 -0.21
N SER A 45 -0.70 2.40 -0.32
CA SER A 45 -0.57 3.67 0.39
C SER A 45 -1.61 4.70 -0.06
N PHE A 46 -1.86 4.81 -1.37
CA PHE A 46 -2.91 5.69 -1.91
C PHE A 46 -4.30 5.29 -1.42
N ILE A 47 -4.65 4.00 -1.51
CA ILE A 47 -5.94 3.47 -1.03
C ILE A 47 -6.10 3.74 0.47
N LEU A 48 -5.05 3.53 1.27
CA LEU A 48 -5.06 3.81 2.70
C LEU A 48 -5.26 5.31 2.98
N GLY A 49 -4.62 6.18 2.19
CA GLY A 49 -4.79 7.62 2.26
C GLY A 49 -6.25 8.06 2.02
N VAL A 50 -6.85 7.56 0.94
CA VAL A 50 -8.28 7.78 0.63
C VAL A 50 -9.16 7.28 1.76
N PHE A 51 -8.98 6.02 2.18
CA PHE A 51 -9.79 5.40 3.22
C PHE A 51 -9.69 6.13 4.56
N SER A 52 -8.52 6.68 4.92
CA SER A 52 -8.31 7.40 6.17
C SER A 52 -9.22 8.64 6.30
N ILE A 53 -9.52 9.33 5.21
CA ILE A 53 -10.43 10.48 5.18
C ILE A 53 -11.89 10.02 5.12
N VAL A 54 -12.18 9.06 4.27
CA VAL A 54 -13.53 8.48 4.12
C VAL A 54 -14.05 7.95 5.45
N SER A 55 -13.22 7.20 6.17
CA SER A 55 -13.61 6.58 7.45
C SER A 55 -13.95 7.61 8.53
N VAL A 56 -13.23 8.73 8.57
CA VAL A 56 -13.48 9.82 9.53
C VAL A 56 -14.73 10.60 9.11
N PHE A 57 -14.83 10.97 7.83
CA PHE A 57 -15.92 11.82 7.35
C PHE A 57 -17.28 11.15 7.49
N TRP A 58 -17.41 9.87 7.17
CA TRP A 58 -18.66 9.12 7.32
C TRP A 58 -18.79 8.39 8.65
N ASN A 59 -17.89 8.65 9.60
CA ASN A 59 -17.88 8.02 10.94
C ASN A 59 -18.06 6.49 10.85
N LEU A 60 -17.27 5.85 9.99
CA LEU A 60 -17.38 4.42 9.75
C LEU A 60 -17.01 3.61 11.00
N ASP A 61 -17.75 2.52 11.22
CA ASP A 61 -17.46 1.56 12.29
C ASP A 61 -16.02 1.00 12.14
N THR A 62 -15.34 0.79 13.26
CA THR A 62 -13.97 0.25 13.33
C THR A 62 -13.77 -1.04 12.53
N LYS A 63 -14.83 -1.85 12.38
CA LYS A 63 -14.79 -3.08 11.58
C LYS A 63 -14.38 -2.85 10.11
N TYR A 64 -14.76 -1.69 9.52
CA TYR A 64 -14.33 -1.34 8.16
C TYR A 64 -12.84 -0.96 8.09
N SER A 65 -12.31 -0.35 9.15
CA SER A 65 -10.86 -0.11 9.27
C SER A 65 -10.08 -1.42 9.37
N ILE A 66 -10.61 -2.40 10.09
CA ILE A 66 -10.02 -3.75 10.17
C ILE A 66 -10.01 -4.41 8.78
N LEU A 67 -11.12 -4.33 8.04
CA LEU A 67 -11.21 -4.88 6.68
C LEU A 67 -10.23 -4.21 5.71
N VAL A 68 -10.28 -2.87 5.62
CA VAL A 68 -9.58 -2.12 4.56
C VAL A 68 -8.16 -1.77 4.95
N ALA A 69 -7.97 -1.09 6.09
CA ALA A 69 -6.64 -0.60 6.46
C ALA A 69 -5.72 -1.74 6.92
N VAL A 70 -6.19 -2.56 7.86
CA VAL A 70 -5.37 -3.63 8.45
C VAL A 70 -5.33 -4.85 7.52
N GLY A 71 -6.49 -5.36 7.12
CA GLY A 71 -6.60 -6.56 6.29
C GLY A 71 -6.08 -6.30 4.87
N PHE A 72 -6.77 -5.49 4.10
CA PHE A 72 -6.47 -5.33 2.68
C PHE A 72 -5.16 -4.56 2.43
N CYS A 73 -5.05 -3.32 2.87
CA CYS A 73 -3.85 -2.51 2.63
C CYS A 73 -2.61 -3.09 3.32
N GLY A 74 -2.76 -3.57 4.57
CA GLY A 74 -1.66 -4.19 5.31
C GLY A 74 -1.14 -5.48 4.68
N SER A 75 -1.99 -6.25 3.98
CA SER A 75 -1.57 -7.45 3.25
C SER A 75 -1.15 -7.18 1.81
N LEU A 76 -1.63 -6.11 1.19
CA LEU A 76 -1.23 -5.69 -0.15
C LEU A 76 0.19 -5.13 -0.14
N THR A 77 0.51 -4.21 0.76
CA THR A 77 1.85 -3.60 0.89
C THR A 77 2.84 -4.56 1.55
N THR A 78 4.13 -4.38 1.27
CA THR A 78 5.17 -5.27 1.80
C THR A 78 6.52 -4.59 2.02
N MET A 79 6.89 -4.47 3.29
CA MET A 79 8.23 -4.00 3.68
C MET A 79 9.28 -5.12 3.53
N SER A 80 8.89 -6.37 3.77
CA SER A 80 9.82 -7.50 3.69
C SER A 80 10.32 -7.75 2.26
N SER A 81 9.44 -7.69 1.27
CA SER A 81 9.85 -7.81 -0.14
C SER A 81 10.72 -6.65 -0.59
N PHE A 82 10.39 -5.43 -0.18
CA PHE A 82 11.22 -4.24 -0.42
C PHE A 82 12.63 -4.39 0.21
N ALA A 83 12.71 -4.86 1.44
CA ALA A 83 13.99 -5.08 2.11
C ALA A 83 14.82 -6.15 1.40
N LEU A 84 14.19 -7.25 0.96
CA LEU A 84 14.86 -8.33 0.22
C LEU A 84 15.39 -7.83 -1.13
N GLU A 85 14.56 -7.11 -1.91
CA GLU A 85 15.01 -6.52 -3.19
C GLU A 85 16.19 -5.58 -3.00
N THR A 86 16.13 -4.71 -1.98
CA THR A 86 17.19 -3.76 -1.68
C THR A 86 18.47 -4.48 -1.28
N SER A 87 18.38 -5.52 -0.44
CA SER A 87 19.52 -6.35 -0.06
C SER A 87 20.17 -7.03 -1.28
N ASN A 88 19.35 -7.61 -2.16
CA ASN A 88 19.85 -8.22 -3.38
C ASN A 88 20.59 -7.22 -4.30
N LEU A 89 20.10 -5.99 -4.40
CA LEU A 89 20.79 -4.93 -5.15
C LEU A 89 22.15 -4.58 -4.52
N ILE A 90 22.22 -4.51 -3.20
CA ILE A 90 23.46 -4.24 -2.46
C ILE A 90 24.46 -5.40 -2.66
N ASP A 91 24.02 -6.65 -2.54
CA ASP A 91 24.86 -7.84 -2.70
C ASP A 91 25.45 -7.91 -4.13
N ASN A 92 24.72 -7.42 -5.11
CA ASN A 92 25.19 -7.30 -6.50
C ASN A 92 25.95 -5.99 -6.76
N ARG A 93 26.33 -5.23 -5.72
CA ARG A 93 27.07 -3.95 -5.79
C ARG A 93 26.36 -2.84 -6.59
N LEU A 94 25.05 -2.94 -6.74
CA LEU A 94 24.21 -1.94 -7.42
C LEU A 94 23.73 -0.87 -6.43
N TYR A 95 24.67 -0.22 -5.75
CA TYR A 95 24.40 0.73 -4.66
C TYR A 95 23.53 1.92 -5.09
N TYR A 96 23.77 2.44 -6.30
CA TYR A 96 22.95 3.54 -6.85
C TYR A 96 21.50 3.11 -7.03
N THR A 97 21.27 1.93 -7.61
CA THR A 97 19.92 1.37 -7.79
C THR A 97 19.24 1.04 -6.47
N ALA A 98 20.00 0.50 -5.50
CA ALA A 98 19.50 0.28 -4.14
C ALA A 98 19.04 1.58 -3.47
N SER A 99 19.81 2.66 -3.61
CA SER A 99 19.44 3.98 -3.08
C SER A 99 18.17 4.52 -3.74
N ILE A 100 18.02 4.37 -5.07
CA ILE A 100 16.80 4.74 -5.80
C ILE A 100 15.62 3.90 -5.31
N ASN A 101 15.79 2.59 -5.12
CA ASN A 101 14.73 1.72 -4.61
C ASN A 101 14.22 2.17 -3.24
N ILE A 102 15.14 2.53 -2.34
CA ILE A 102 14.80 3.04 -1.01
C ILE A 102 14.03 4.35 -1.10
N LEU A 103 14.58 5.33 -1.81
CA LEU A 103 13.96 6.66 -1.95
C LEU A 103 12.60 6.58 -2.64
N ALA A 104 12.47 5.78 -3.69
CA ALA A 104 11.22 5.61 -4.42
C ALA A 104 10.16 4.93 -3.55
N ASN A 105 10.48 3.80 -2.91
CA ASN A 105 9.51 3.10 -2.06
C ASN A 105 9.03 3.97 -0.89
N VAL A 106 9.92 4.62 -0.18
CA VAL A 106 9.56 5.48 0.96
C VAL A 106 8.90 6.78 0.48
N GLY A 107 9.53 7.47 -0.45
CA GLY A 107 9.08 8.79 -0.90
C GLY A 107 7.76 8.73 -1.67
N LEU A 108 7.61 7.83 -2.64
CA LEU A 108 6.38 7.72 -3.42
C LEU A 108 5.22 7.13 -2.60
N SER A 109 5.48 6.13 -1.75
CA SER A 109 4.42 5.60 -0.87
C SER A 109 3.87 6.68 0.06
N LEU A 110 4.75 7.46 0.69
CA LEU A 110 4.34 8.59 1.54
C LEU A 110 3.63 9.68 0.73
N GLY A 111 4.19 10.05 -0.43
CA GLY A 111 3.60 11.05 -1.32
C GLY A 111 2.20 10.66 -1.81
N PHE A 112 2.00 9.40 -2.22
CA PHE A 112 0.71 8.91 -2.67
C PHE A 112 -0.30 8.73 -1.53
N LEU A 113 0.14 8.40 -0.32
CA LEU A 113 -0.73 8.41 0.85
C LEU A 113 -1.24 9.82 1.14
N ILE A 114 -0.34 10.81 1.18
CA ILE A 114 -0.71 12.22 1.37
C ILE A 114 -1.59 12.71 0.22
N GLY A 115 -1.25 12.36 -1.02
CA GLY A 115 -2.04 12.68 -2.21
C GLY A 115 -3.47 12.12 -2.14
N GLY A 116 -3.63 10.86 -1.73
CA GLY A 116 -4.93 10.22 -1.52
C GLY A 116 -5.76 10.94 -0.45
N ARG A 117 -5.13 11.31 0.67
CA ARG A 117 -5.78 12.10 1.73
C ARG A 117 -6.22 13.47 1.23
N THR A 118 -5.33 14.20 0.57
CA THR A 118 -5.60 15.56 0.07
C THR A 118 -6.70 15.54 -0.98
N LEU A 119 -6.60 14.65 -1.96
CA LEU A 119 -7.62 14.50 -3.02
C LEU A 119 -8.99 14.22 -2.41
N THR A 120 -9.08 13.26 -1.50
CA THR A 120 -10.35 12.90 -0.85
C THR A 120 -10.90 14.05 -0.01
N SER A 121 -10.05 14.74 0.75
CA SER A 121 -10.47 15.91 1.52
C SER A 121 -11.07 17.01 0.64
N ILE A 122 -10.44 17.30 -0.51
CA ILE A 122 -10.94 18.31 -1.46
C ILE A 122 -12.30 17.88 -2.04
N LEU A 123 -12.44 16.63 -2.44
CA LEU A 123 -13.69 16.12 -3.00
C LEU A 123 -14.84 16.16 -2.01
N VAL A 124 -14.56 15.76 -0.76
CA VAL A 124 -15.55 15.76 0.32
C VAL A 124 -15.96 17.20 0.71
N LEU A 125 -15.00 18.15 0.80
CA LEU A 125 -15.30 19.53 1.18
C LEU A 125 -15.99 20.32 0.05
N ARG A 126 -15.68 20.02 -1.21
CA ARG A 126 -16.26 20.73 -2.38
C ARG A 126 -17.52 20.09 -2.91
N GLY A 127 -17.67 18.78 -2.75
CA GLY A 127 -18.74 18.00 -3.38
C GLY A 127 -20.05 17.97 -2.61
N GLY A 128 -20.08 18.40 -1.34
CA GLY A 128 -21.32 18.29 -0.54
C GLY A 128 -21.85 16.85 -0.44
N LEU A 129 -20.98 15.84 -0.51
CA LEU A 129 -21.33 14.41 -0.37
C LEU A 129 -21.73 14.08 1.06
#